data_ba3276cf055662b4bb42e2117721c1af
#
_entry.id   ba3276cf055662b4bb42e2117721c1af
#
_cell.length_a   1.000
_cell.length_b   1.000
_cell.length_c   1.000
_cell.angle_alpha   90.00
_cell.angle_beta   90.00
_cell.angle_gamma   90.00
#
_symmetry.space_group_name_H-M   'P 1'
#
loop_
_entity.id
_entity.type
_entity.pdbx_description
1 polymer ?
#
loop_
_entity_poly.entity_id
_entity_poly.type
_entity_poly.pdbx_seq_one_letter_code
_entity_poly.pdbx_strand_id
1 'polypeptide(L)'
;VGNFASIAKHQNELIRKALTGSVFIAPPATTAITSLTQTTGTAPNKVIDLITLPAAWKDLGFTTDAGFQFSTETSQSDVSSFQSVSPTRSDIISRVTTLNVVAQETNILTLGLYTGAELSSIEADPSTGEVSIAIPERPSSQYYRLLSIAVDDTGEDGEIYIARSLPYAKVVGLGGQNQGKGDDPITWDLTFQGFKDSTLGYSERYIFGGPGWKALLTKMGIPDAP
;
A
#
# COMPACT_ATOMS: atom_id res chain seq x y z
N VAL A 1 -31.18 -13.84 32.88
CA VAL A 1 -30.47 -12.59 33.08
C VAL A 1 -29.30 -12.56 32.12
N GLY A 2 -29.34 -11.64 31.15
CA GLY A 2 -28.24 -11.46 30.20
C GLY A 2 -27.00 -10.97 30.96
N ASN A 3 -25.82 -11.50 30.62
CA ASN A 3 -24.55 -11.01 31.12
C ASN A 3 -23.73 -10.49 29.94
N PHE A 4 -22.64 -9.76 30.21
CA PHE A 4 -21.80 -9.18 29.17
C PHE A 4 -21.29 -10.24 28.18
N ALA A 5 -20.87 -11.40 28.63
CA ALA A 5 -20.39 -12.50 27.78
C ALA A 5 -21.44 -13.03 26.80
N SER A 6 -22.75 -12.89 27.12
CA SER A 6 -23.82 -13.33 26.22
C SER A 6 -24.08 -12.37 25.06
N ILE A 7 -23.65 -11.11 25.20
CA ILE A 7 -23.82 -10.05 24.18
C ILE A 7 -22.52 -9.69 23.45
N ALA A 8 -21.39 -9.86 24.14
CA ALA A 8 -20.06 -9.61 23.54
C ALA A 8 -19.59 -10.86 22.79
N LYS A 9 -19.50 -10.73 21.46
CA LYS A 9 -19.06 -11.82 20.58
C LYS A 9 -17.66 -11.47 20.02
N HIS A 10 -16.63 -11.89 20.75
CA HIS A 10 -15.25 -11.73 20.31
C HIS A 10 -14.79 -12.96 19.53
N GLN A 11 -14.14 -12.74 18.41
CA GLN A 11 -13.61 -13.78 17.51
C GLN A 11 -12.11 -13.53 17.27
N ASN A 12 -11.27 -14.25 17.99
CA ASN A 12 -9.81 -14.08 17.91
C ASN A 12 -9.27 -14.43 16.52
N GLU A 13 -9.92 -15.38 15.83
CA GLU A 13 -9.57 -15.78 14.47
C GLU A 13 -9.81 -14.69 13.41
N LEU A 14 -10.47 -13.61 13.74
CA LEU A 14 -10.66 -12.46 12.85
C LEU A 14 -9.62 -11.35 13.07
N ILE A 15 -8.76 -11.48 14.08
CA ILE A 15 -7.65 -10.55 14.29
C ILE A 15 -6.56 -10.84 13.26
N ARG A 16 -6.19 -9.83 12.50
CA ARG A 16 -5.16 -9.92 11.44
C ARG A 16 -3.85 -9.30 11.89
N LYS A 17 -2.73 -9.91 11.49
CA LYS A 17 -1.38 -9.42 11.72
C LYS A 17 -0.56 -9.59 10.45
N ALA A 18 0.05 -8.53 9.97
CA ALA A 18 1.04 -8.66 8.90
C ALA A 18 2.31 -9.33 9.45
N LEU A 19 2.64 -10.49 8.93
CA LEU A 19 3.86 -11.23 9.25
C LEU A 19 5.00 -10.84 8.31
N THR A 20 4.65 -10.55 7.06
CA THR A 20 5.56 -10.07 6.03
C THR A 20 4.77 -9.27 5.00
N GLY A 21 5.47 -8.61 4.08
CA GLY A 21 4.83 -7.88 3.00
C GLY A 21 5.82 -7.10 2.17
N SER A 22 5.36 -6.55 1.06
CA SER A 22 6.16 -5.70 0.19
C SER A 22 5.31 -4.61 -0.47
N VAL A 23 5.99 -3.56 -0.95
CA VAL A 23 5.40 -2.49 -1.74
C VAL A 23 5.92 -2.57 -3.16
N PHE A 24 5.01 -2.68 -4.10
CA PHE A 24 5.29 -2.74 -5.52
C PHE A 24 4.91 -1.44 -6.20
N ILE A 25 5.74 -1.01 -7.13
CA ILE A 25 5.61 0.26 -7.84
C ILE A 25 5.65 -0.01 -9.34
N ALA A 26 4.80 0.67 -10.08
CA ALA A 26 4.79 0.59 -11.55
C ALA A 26 4.52 1.97 -12.18
N PRO A 27 4.93 2.18 -13.44
CA PRO A 27 4.55 3.36 -14.20
C PRO A 27 3.02 3.51 -14.31
N PRO A 28 2.48 4.73 -14.43
CA PRO A 28 1.04 4.98 -14.42
C PRO A 28 0.31 4.37 -15.63
N ALA A 29 1.03 4.12 -16.73
CA ALA A 29 0.49 3.45 -17.92
C ALA A 29 0.31 1.93 -17.75
N THR A 30 0.91 1.32 -16.71
CA THR A 30 0.79 -0.11 -16.42
C THR A 30 -0.64 -0.45 -16.01
N THR A 31 -1.15 -1.63 -16.40
CA THR A 31 -2.48 -2.08 -15.96
C THR A 31 -2.55 -2.16 -14.43
N ALA A 32 -3.60 -1.57 -13.86
CA ALA A 32 -3.84 -1.61 -12.42
C ALA A 32 -4.22 -3.04 -11.98
N ILE A 33 -3.69 -3.44 -10.83
CA ILE A 33 -4.06 -4.70 -10.20
C ILE A 33 -5.39 -4.52 -9.46
N THR A 34 -6.39 -5.28 -9.86
CA THR A 34 -7.75 -5.26 -9.29
C THR A 34 -8.12 -6.55 -8.59
N SER A 35 -7.34 -7.61 -8.78
CA SER A 35 -7.45 -8.91 -8.11
C SER A 35 -6.06 -9.39 -7.73
N LEU A 36 -5.93 -10.04 -6.58
CA LEU A 36 -4.66 -10.61 -6.10
C LEU A 36 -4.57 -12.12 -6.28
N THR A 37 -5.71 -12.79 -6.39
CA THR A 37 -5.77 -14.24 -6.36
C THR A 37 -6.35 -14.79 -7.66
N GLN A 38 -5.86 -15.95 -8.03
CA GLN A 38 -6.34 -16.75 -9.13
C GLN A 38 -6.58 -18.18 -8.65
N THR A 39 -7.44 -18.90 -9.36
CA THR A 39 -7.66 -20.32 -9.09
C THR A 39 -6.84 -21.14 -10.09
N THR A 40 -5.95 -22.00 -9.59
CA THR A 40 -5.16 -22.92 -10.39
C THR A 40 -5.60 -24.36 -10.17
N GLY A 41 -5.23 -25.27 -11.08
CA GLY A 41 -5.61 -26.67 -11.04
C GLY A 41 -6.99 -26.96 -11.65
N THR A 42 -7.32 -28.25 -11.73
CA THR A 42 -8.61 -28.77 -12.21
C THR A 42 -9.44 -29.32 -11.05
N ALA A 43 -10.76 -29.16 -11.14
CA ALA A 43 -11.65 -29.74 -10.12
C ALA A 43 -11.41 -31.26 -9.97
N PRO A 44 -11.40 -31.83 -8.75
CA PRO A 44 -11.74 -31.19 -7.48
C PRO A 44 -10.57 -30.43 -6.81
N ASN A 45 -9.34 -30.50 -7.33
CA ASN A 45 -8.10 -30.01 -6.71
C ASN A 45 -7.79 -28.57 -7.15
N LYS A 46 -8.74 -27.66 -7.04
CA LYS A 46 -8.49 -26.24 -7.27
C LYS A 46 -7.80 -25.61 -6.07
N VAL A 47 -6.71 -24.88 -6.34
CA VAL A 47 -5.95 -24.13 -5.33
C VAL A 47 -6.11 -22.63 -5.60
N ILE A 48 -6.18 -21.84 -4.52
CA ILE A 48 -6.19 -20.39 -4.60
C ILE A 48 -4.74 -19.92 -4.45
N ASP A 49 -4.19 -19.34 -5.50
CA ASP A 49 -2.82 -18.84 -5.53
C ASP A 49 -2.78 -17.33 -5.71
N LEU A 50 -1.69 -16.72 -5.25
CA LEU A 50 -1.38 -15.33 -5.55
C LEU A 50 -1.09 -15.18 -7.06
N ILE A 51 -1.54 -14.10 -7.66
CA ILE A 51 -1.22 -13.79 -9.06
C ILE A 51 0.27 -13.47 -9.20
N THR A 52 0.83 -13.79 -10.36
CA THR A 52 2.15 -13.26 -10.74
C THR A 52 1.98 -11.82 -11.22
N LEU A 53 2.69 -10.90 -10.59
CA LEU A 53 2.67 -9.50 -11.01
C LEU A 53 3.38 -9.33 -12.36
N PRO A 54 2.85 -8.51 -13.28
CA PRO A 54 3.52 -8.17 -14.52
C PRO A 54 4.91 -7.56 -14.27
N ALA A 55 5.86 -7.79 -15.18
CA ALA A 55 7.26 -7.37 -15.04
C ALA A 55 7.46 -5.85 -14.86
N ALA A 56 6.47 -5.04 -15.21
CA ALA A 56 6.49 -3.59 -15.00
C ALA A 56 6.31 -3.20 -13.52
N TRP A 57 5.75 -4.09 -12.69
CA TRP A 57 5.66 -3.90 -11.25
C TRP A 57 7.00 -4.29 -10.62
N LYS A 58 7.63 -3.31 -10.00
CA LYS A 58 8.93 -3.48 -9.34
C LYS A 58 8.73 -3.46 -7.84
N ASP A 59 9.38 -4.39 -7.15
CA ASP A 59 9.45 -4.42 -5.69
C ASP A 59 10.35 -3.27 -5.21
N LEU A 60 9.91 -2.58 -4.15
CA LEU A 60 10.70 -1.55 -3.49
C LEU A 60 11.89 -2.15 -2.73
N GLY A 61 11.82 -3.44 -2.38
CA GLY A 61 12.80 -4.16 -1.59
C GLY A 61 12.49 -4.13 -0.09
N PHE A 62 13.50 -4.42 0.73
CA PHE A 62 13.36 -4.43 2.17
C PHE A 62 12.96 -3.07 2.74
N THR A 63 12.05 -3.09 3.68
CA THR A 63 11.62 -1.93 4.47
C THR A 63 11.97 -2.14 5.93
N THR A 64 11.91 -1.08 6.73
CA THR A 64 12.07 -1.20 8.18
C THR A 64 10.96 -2.04 8.79
N ASP A 65 11.18 -2.52 10.02
CA ASP A 65 10.22 -3.32 10.79
C ASP A 65 8.90 -2.59 11.09
N ALA A 66 8.86 -1.26 10.97
CA ALA A 66 7.63 -0.47 10.99
C ALA A 66 6.69 -0.80 9.82
N GLY A 67 7.20 -1.45 8.76
CA GLY A 67 6.45 -1.80 7.56
C GLY A 67 5.96 -0.59 6.78
N PHE A 68 4.73 -0.64 6.30
CA PHE A 68 4.12 0.45 5.55
C PHE A 68 2.90 1.00 6.29
N GLN A 69 2.87 2.32 6.45
CA GLN A 69 1.88 3.02 7.23
C GLN A 69 0.93 3.80 6.32
N PHE A 70 -0.36 3.51 6.43
CA PHE A 70 -1.38 4.25 5.71
C PHE A 70 -2.08 5.23 6.64
N SER A 71 -2.25 6.45 6.18
CA SER A 71 -3.06 7.47 6.83
C SER A 71 -4.13 7.98 5.88
N THR A 72 -5.30 8.30 6.42
CA THR A 72 -6.38 8.91 5.65
C THR A 72 -6.87 10.14 6.39
N GLU A 73 -6.77 11.29 5.75
CA GLU A 73 -7.28 12.56 6.25
C GLU A 73 -8.56 12.94 5.51
N THR A 74 -9.56 13.37 6.27
CA THR A 74 -10.83 13.81 5.72
C THR A 74 -11.08 15.24 6.19
N SER A 75 -11.30 16.16 5.26
CA SER A 75 -11.69 17.53 5.55
C SER A 75 -13.19 17.71 5.36
N GLN A 76 -13.81 18.43 6.29
CA GLN A 76 -15.24 18.73 6.30
C GLN A 76 -15.47 20.24 6.23
N SER A 77 -16.57 20.62 5.63
CA SER A 77 -17.06 21.99 5.61
C SER A 77 -18.42 22.03 6.31
N ASP A 78 -18.50 22.86 7.34
CA ASP A 78 -19.69 23.00 8.16
C ASP A 78 -20.36 24.35 7.89
N VAL A 79 -21.68 24.33 7.76
CA VAL A 79 -22.51 25.51 7.65
C VAL A 79 -23.16 25.80 9.03
N SER A 80 -22.83 26.92 9.61
CA SER A 80 -23.46 27.38 10.85
C SER A 80 -24.65 28.28 10.55
N SER A 81 -25.72 28.13 11.31
CA SER A 81 -26.92 29.00 11.25
C SER A 81 -27.13 29.72 12.55
N PHE A 82 -27.63 30.97 12.46
CA PHE A 82 -27.85 31.83 13.63
C PHE A 82 -28.78 31.19 14.68
N GLN A 83 -29.73 30.36 14.23
CA GLN A 83 -30.75 29.74 15.09
C GLN A 83 -30.30 28.40 15.68
N SER A 84 -29.07 27.93 15.39
CA SER A 84 -28.57 26.64 15.85
C SER A 84 -27.17 26.74 16.42
N VAL A 85 -26.94 26.12 17.58
CA VAL A 85 -25.60 26.02 18.18
C VAL A 85 -24.73 24.97 17.45
N SER A 86 -25.37 23.94 16.86
CA SER A 86 -24.71 22.94 16.08
C SER A 86 -24.72 23.30 14.59
N PRO A 87 -23.72 22.85 13.80
CA PRO A 87 -23.74 23.00 12.35
C PRO A 87 -25.05 22.46 11.77
N THR A 88 -25.67 23.22 10.87
CA THR A 88 -26.92 22.81 10.23
C THR A 88 -26.68 21.95 8.99
N ARG A 89 -25.46 21.95 8.47
CA ARG A 89 -25.00 21.09 7.38
C ARG A 89 -23.50 20.84 7.53
N SER A 90 -23.08 19.60 7.22
CA SER A 90 -21.68 19.18 7.19
C SER A 90 -21.45 18.35 5.94
N ASP A 91 -20.51 18.77 5.10
CA ASP A 91 -20.14 18.10 3.86
C ASP A 91 -18.67 17.69 3.89
N ILE A 92 -18.34 16.47 3.43
CA ILE A 92 -16.96 16.04 3.21
C ILE A 92 -16.45 16.70 1.92
N ILE A 93 -15.44 17.55 2.03
CA ILE A 93 -14.87 18.29 0.89
C ILE A 93 -13.62 17.64 0.32
N SER A 94 -12.88 16.88 1.12
CA SER A 94 -11.73 16.11 0.64
C SER A 94 -11.47 14.88 1.47
N ARG A 95 -10.92 13.85 0.84
CA ARG A 95 -10.35 12.67 1.48
C ARG A 95 -9.03 12.38 0.81
N VAL A 96 -7.95 12.37 1.58
CA VAL A 96 -6.58 12.16 1.12
C VAL A 96 -6.03 10.93 1.81
N THR A 97 -5.58 9.96 1.02
CA THR A 97 -4.87 8.78 1.53
C THR A 97 -3.39 8.93 1.24
N THR A 98 -2.56 8.72 2.26
CA THR A 98 -1.11 8.67 2.16
C THR A 98 -0.58 7.29 2.56
N LEU A 99 0.54 6.91 1.97
CA LEU A 99 1.35 5.75 2.32
C LEU A 99 2.75 6.25 2.68
N ASN A 100 3.19 6.00 3.91
CA ASN A 100 4.59 6.16 4.30
C ASN A 100 5.27 4.79 4.32
N VAL A 101 6.46 4.73 3.75
CA VAL A 101 7.32 3.55 3.73
C VAL A 101 8.78 3.96 3.82
N VAL A 102 9.53 3.26 4.66
CA VAL A 102 10.97 3.51 4.86
C VAL A 102 11.75 2.34 4.26
N ALA A 103 12.29 2.55 3.06
CA ALA A 103 13.07 1.53 2.35
C ALA A 103 14.50 1.47 2.91
N GLN A 104 15.06 0.26 2.97
CA GLN A 104 16.43 0.00 3.42
C GLN A 104 17.36 -0.31 2.25
N GLU A 105 16.82 -0.69 1.11
CA GLU A 105 17.63 -0.99 -0.06
C GLU A 105 17.99 0.26 -0.85
N THR A 106 19.29 0.34 -1.21
CA THR A 106 19.79 1.36 -2.14
C THR A 106 19.83 0.77 -3.53
N ASN A 107 18.75 0.97 -4.27
CA ASN A 107 18.63 0.52 -5.66
C ASN A 107 18.15 1.67 -6.56
N ILE A 108 18.18 1.46 -7.88
CA ILE A 108 17.83 2.51 -8.85
C ILE A 108 16.39 3.04 -8.68
N LEU A 109 15.46 2.18 -8.26
CA LEU A 109 14.06 2.56 -8.01
C LEU A 109 13.97 3.48 -6.79
N THR A 110 14.55 3.07 -5.67
CA THR A 110 14.56 3.83 -4.42
C THR A 110 15.27 5.17 -4.59
N LEU A 111 16.44 5.18 -5.27
CA LEU A 111 17.18 6.39 -5.58
C LEU A 111 16.36 7.35 -6.46
N GLY A 112 15.73 6.85 -7.51
CA GLY A 112 14.90 7.67 -8.40
C GLY A 112 13.70 8.29 -7.68
N LEU A 113 13.03 7.53 -6.81
CA LEU A 113 11.90 8.01 -6.01
C LEU A 113 12.34 9.08 -5.00
N TYR A 114 13.46 8.86 -4.31
CA TYR A 114 13.95 9.76 -3.28
C TYR A 114 14.56 11.04 -3.84
N THR A 115 15.36 10.94 -4.92
CA THR A 115 16.00 12.11 -5.53
C THR A 115 15.06 12.88 -6.46
N GLY A 116 13.99 12.24 -6.96
CA GLY A 116 13.14 12.79 -8.00
C GLY A 116 13.84 12.98 -9.34
N ALA A 117 15.00 12.35 -9.52
CA ALA A 117 15.76 12.38 -10.76
C ALA A 117 15.32 11.26 -11.71
N GLU A 118 15.39 11.51 -13.01
CA GLU A 118 15.17 10.47 -14.03
C GLU A 118 16.45 9.63 -14.16
N LEU A 119 16.38 8.40 -13.71
CA LEU A 119 17.54 7.50 -13.66
C LEU A 119 17.55 6.43 -14.76
N SER A 120 16.63 6.48 -15.72
CA SER A 120 16.51 5.47 -16.78
C SER A 120 17.74 5.34 -17.67
N SER A 121 18.53 6.42 -17.78
CA SER A 121 19.76 6.50 -18.60
C SER A 121 21.03 6.65 -17.79
N ILE A 122 20.97 6.42 -16.46
CA ILE A 122 22.16 6.56 -15.63
C ILE A 122 23.09 5.36 -15.85
N GLU A 123 24.37 5.65 -16.01
CA GLU A 123 25.42 4.65 -16.18
C GLU A 123 26.50 4.87 -15.13
N ALA A 124 27.12 3.79 -14.69
CA ALA A 124 28.29 3.86 -13.83
C ALA A 124 29.56 4.07 -14.67
N ASP A 125 30.53 4.78 -14.09
CA ASP A 125 31.87 4.85 -14.69
C ASP A 125 32.45 3.44 -14.86
N PRO A 126 32.85 3.04 -16.07
CA PRO A 126 33.28 1.66 -16.35
C PRO A 126 34.56 1.27 -15.64
N SER A 127 35.36 2.23 -15.18
CA SER A 127 36.63 1.96 -14.49
C SER A 127 36.50 1.94 -12.99
N THR A 128 35.65 2.81 -12.43
CA THR A 128 35.52 3.00 -10.97
C THR A 128 34.22 2.46 -10.41
N GLY A 129 33.19 2.27 -11.24
CA GLY A 129 31.85 1.93 -10.83
C GLY A 129 31.10 3.10 -10.17
N GLU A 130 31.64 4.30 -10.19
CA GLU A 130 31.04 5.49 -9.59
C GLU A 130 29.76 5.89 -10.34
N VAL A 131 28.73 6.22 -9.57
CA VAL A 131 27.46 6.76 -10.09
C VAL A 131 27.23 8.12 -9.47
N SER A 132 27.07 9.15 -10.30
CA SER A 132 26.78 10.51 -9.87
C SER A 132 25.36 10.91 -10.29
N ILE A 133 24.53 11.30 -9.32
CA ILE A 133 23.15 11.71 -9.54
C ILE A 133 23.02 13.20 -9.21
N ALA A 134 22.80 14.03 -10.23
CA ALA A 134 22.48 15.43 -10.01
C ALA A 134 20.99 15.59 -9.71
N ILE A 135 20.67 16.17 -8.55
CA ILE A 135 19.29 16.43 -8.16
C ILE A 135 18.84 17.73 -8.85
N PRO A 136 17.79 17.71 -9.68
CA PRO A 136 17.28 18.90 -10.33
C PRO A 136 16.64 19.85 -9.31
N GLU A 137 16.78 21.15 -9.52
CA GLU A 137 16.15 22.19 -8.68
C GLU A 137 14.63 22.01 -8.61
N ARG A 138 14.03 21.51 -9.68
CA ARG A 138 12.61 21.14 -9.75
C ARG A 138 12.49 19.66 -10.11
N PRO A 139 12.41 18.78 -9.12
CA PRO A 139 12.18 17.36 -9.39
C PRO A 139 10.91 17.16 -10.22
N SER A 140 10.97 16.20 -11.14
CA SER A 140 9.81 15.90 -11.97
C SER A 140 8.70 15.31 -11.10
N SER A 141 7.48 15.82 -11.28
CA SER A 141 6.31 15.31 -10.58
C SER A 141 5.81 14.03 -11.28
N GLN A 142 6.48 12.92 -11.04
CA GLN A 142 6.09 11.65 -11.63
C GLN A 142 4.98 10.99 -10.83
N TYR A 143 4.07 10.35 -11.54
CA TYR A 143 3.02 9.54 -10.96
C TYR A 143 3.35 8.07 -11.13
N TYR A 144 2.83 7.26 -10.20
CA TYR A 144 3.09 5.83 -10.11
C TYR A 144 1.81 5.09 -9.78
N ARG A 145 1.75 3.80 -10.08
CA ARG A 145 0.82 2.87 -9.48
C ARG A 145 1.50 2.20 -8.31
N LEU A 146 0.84 2.15 -7.17
CA LEU A 146 1.33 1.50 -5.96
C LEU A 146 0.43 0.34 -5.59
N LEU A 147 1.04 -0.74 -5.14
CA LEU A 147 0.39 -1.90 -4.57
C LEU A 147 1.19 -2.36 -3.36
N SER A 148 0.63 -2.25 -2.16
CA SER A 148 1.18 -2.93 -0.99
C SER A 148 0.48 -4.27 -0.82
N ILE A 149 1.24 -5.30 -0.48
CA ILE A 149 0.72 -6.61 -0.13
C ILE A 149 1.29 -6.99 1.22
N ALA A 150 0.44 -7.20 2.20
CA ALA A 150 0.79 -7.78 3.48
C ALA A 150 0.24 -9.21 3.56
N VAL A 151 1.02 -10.10 4.13
CA VAL A 151 0.68 -11.51 4.26
C VAL A 151 0.51 -11.85 5.74
N ASP A 152 -0.61 -12.45 6.08
CA ASP A 152 -0.90 -13.10 7.35
C ASP A 152 -1.06 -14.61 7.11
N ASP A 153 -0.77 -15.44 8.10
CA ASP A 153 -0.91 -16.89 7.99
C ASP A 153 -1.71 -17.40 9.20
N THR A 154 -2.77 -18.12 8.92
CA THR A 154 -3.61 -18.75 9.93
C THR A 154 -3.12 -20.14 10.33
N GLY A 155 -2.08 -20.66 9.67
CA GLY A 155 -1.49 -21.98 9.87
C GLY A 155 -2.32 -23.11 9.26
N GLU A 156 -3.55 -23.35 9.68
CA GLU A 156 -4.39 -24.45 9.19
C GLU A 156 -5.07 -24.14 7.85
N ASP A 157 -5.56 -22.91 7.69
CA ASP A 157 -6.34 -22.49 6.52
C ASP A 157 -5.49 -21.82 5.44
N GLY A 158 -4.19 -21.60 5.72
CA GLY A 158 -3.20 -21.02 4.82
C GLY A 158 -3.18 -19.48 4.81
N GLU A 159 -2.48 -18.94 3.82
CA GLU A 159 -2.17 -17.52 3.74
C GLU A 159 -3.39 -16.63 3.49
N ILE A 160 -3.32 -15.44 4.08
CA ILE A 160 -4.26 -14.34 3.87
C ILE A 160 -3.51 -13.16 3.28
N TYR A 161 -3.93 -12.70 2.12
CA TYR A 161 -3.35 -11.55 1.44
C TYR A 161 -4.20 -10.32 1.70
N ILE A 162 -3.58 -9.28 2.23
CA ILE A 162 -4.19 -7.98 2.50
C ILE A 162 -3.45 -6.94 1.67
N ALA A 163 -4.10 -6.41 0.65
CA ALA A 163 -3.48 -5.41 -0.19
C ALA A 163 -4.25 -4.11 -0.24
N ARG A 164 -3.47 -3.04 -0.48
CA ARG A 164 -3.99 -1.72 -0.78
C ARG A 164 -3.33 -1.22 -2.06
N SER A 165 -4.16 -0.83 -3.02
CA SER A 165 -3.71 -0.28 -4.29
C SER A 165 -4.05 1.20 -4.37
N LEU A 166 -3.04 2.02 -4.66
CA LEU A 166 -3.18 3.42 -5.03
C LEU A 166 -2.91 3.51 -6.54
N PRO A 167 -3.95 3.54 -7.39
CA PRO A 167 -3.78 3.42 -8.83
C PRO A 167 -3.10 4.64 -9.47
N TYR A 168 -3.13 5.76 -8.80
CA TYR A 168 -2.50 7.01 -9.23
C TYR A 168 -1.92 7.72 -8.02
N ALA A 169 -0.62 7.60 -7.80
CA ALA A 169 0.06 8.10 -6.62
C ALA A 169 1.32 8.87 -6.99
N LYS A 170 1.79 9.71 -6.10
CA LYS A 170 2.97 10.54 -6.26
C LYS A 170 3.71 10.66 -4.94
N VAL A 171 5.04 10.76 -4.98
CA VAL A 171 5.85 11.12 -3.81
C VAL A 171 5.55 12.56 -3.44
N VAL A 172 5.12 12.80 -2.20
CA VAL A 172 4.76 14.13 -1.67
C VAL A 172 5.61 14.55 -0.48
N GLY A 173 6.32 13.61 0.12
CA GLY A 173 7.22 13.86 1.24
C GLY A 173 8.40 12.92 1.23
N LEU A 174 9.52 13.43 1.71
CA LEU A 174 10.77 12.71 1.91
C LEU A 174 11.19 12.91 3.35
N GLY A 175 11.50 11.80 4.05
CA GLY A 175 12.05 11.89 5.39
C GLY A 175 13.54 12.20 5.39
N GLY A 176 14.05 12.58 6.55
CA GLY A 176 15.48 12.82 6.74
C GLY A 176 16.28 11.52 6.64
N GLN A 177 17.50 11.63 6.14
CA GLN A 177 18.45 10.53 6.05
C GLN A 177 19.54 10.70 7.10
N ASN A 178 19.82 9.66 7.87
CA ASN A 178 20.92 9.63 8.82
C ASN A 178 22.10 8.84 8.26
N GLN A 179 23.25 9.46 8.16
CA GLN A 179 24.52 8.85 7.74
C GLN A 179 25.52 8.80 8.92
N GLY A 180 25.02 8.53 10.12
CA GLY A 180 25.80 8.42 11.33
C GLY A 180 26.46 7.05 11.51
N LYS A 181 27.42 6.97 12.43
CA LYS A 181 28.00 5.72 12.90
C LYS A 181 27.03 5.10 13.91
N GLY A 182 26.37 4.02 13.58
CA GLY A 182 25.43 3.29 14.45
C GLY A 182 25.07 1.95 13.86
N ASP A 183 24.14 1.26 14.50
CA ASP A 183 23.63 -0.04 14.06
C ASP A 183 22.51 0.09 13.02
N ASP A 184 21.97 1.30 12.85
CA ASP A 184 20.89 1.56 11.91
C ASP A 184 21.41 1.72 10.47
N PRO A 185 20.78 1.09 9.49
CA PRO A 185 21.12 1.26 8.07
C PRO A 185 20.75 2.67 7.57
N ILE A 186 21.39 3.10 6.49
CA ILE A 186 20.92 4.27 5.73
C ILE A 186 19.56 3.91 5.14
N THR A 187 18.55 4.75 5.36
CA THR A 187 17.17 4.51 4.93
C THR A 187 16.66 5.60 3.99
N TRP A 188 15.62 5.26 3.24
CA TRP A 188 14.96 6.10 2.26
C TRP A 188 13.49 6.22 2.65
N ASP A 189 13.15 7.28 3.37
CA ASP A 189 11.79 7.53 3.85
C ASP A 189 10.98 8.23 2.77
N LEU A 190 9.94 7.57 2.31
CA LEU A 190 9.09 7.98 1.20
C LEU A 190 7.64 8.10 1.65
N THR A 191 7.03 9.25 1.43
CA THR A 191 5.60 9.44 1.62
C THR A 191 4.92 9.62 0.26
N PHE A 192 4.02 8.72 -0.04
CA PHE A 192 3.18 8.77 -1.25
C PHE A 192 1.78 9.27 -0.91
N GLN A 193 1.19 10.03 -1.81
CA GLN A 193 -0.23 10.40 -1.75
C GLN A 193 -0.96 9.78 -2.93
N GLY A 194 -2.13 9.19 -2.63
CA GLY A 194 -3.05 8.66 -3.63
C GLY A 194 -3.95 9.76 -4.20
N PHE A 195 -4.11 9.74 -5.51
CA PHE A 195 -5.02 10.61 -6.26
C PHE A 195 -6.04 9.76 -7.01
N LYS A 196 -7.17 10.36 -7.34
CA LYS A 196 -8.19 9.69 -8.14
C LYS A 196 -7.66 9.41 -9.56
N ASP A 197 -7.63 8.15 -9.94
CA ASP A 197 -7.42 7.74 -11.32
C ASP A 197 -8.70 8.04 -12.12
N SER A 198 -8.58 8.82 -13.20
CA SER A 198 -9.73 9.24 -14.02
C SER A 198 -10.40 8.08 -14.74
N THR A 199 -9.66 7.03 -15.07
CA THR A 199 -10.15 5.85 -15.77
C THR A 199 -10.83 4.87 -14.81
N LEU A 200 -10.22 4.65 -13.64
CA LEU A 200 -10.73 3.70 -12.65
C LEU A 200 -11.78 4.30 -11.72
N GLY A 201 -11.81 5.62 -11.58
CA GLY A 201 -12.83 6.34 -10.81
C GLY A 201 -12.60 6.38 -9.30
N TYR A 202 -11.49 5.83 -8.77
CA TYR A 202 -11.15 5.82 -7.35
C TYR A 202 -9.67 6.18 -7.11
N SER A 203 -9.36 6.57 -5.87
CA SER A 203 -7.99 6.89 -5.42
C SER A 203 -7.32 5.74 -4.66
N GLU A 204 -8.11 4.81 -4.13
CA GLU A 204 -7.66 3.70 -3.32
C GLU A 204 -8.59 2.49 -3.47
N ARG A 205 -8.02 1.28 -3.42
CA ARG A 205 -8.76 0.02 -3.36
C ARG A 205 -8.12 -0.91 -2.34
N TYR A 206 -8.96 -1.51 -1.50
CA TYR A 206 -8.59 -2.65 -0.67
C TYR A 206 -8.89 -3.94 -1.42
N ILE A 207 -7.97 -4.90 -1.32
CA ILE A 207 -8.13 -6.24 -1.90
C ILE A 207 -7.75 -7.25 -0.82
N PHE A 208 -8.65 -8.15 -0.53
CA PHE A 208 -8.42 -9.24 0.41
C PHE A 208 -8.58 -10.56 -0.33
N GLY A 209 -7.73 -11.53 -0.05
CA GLY A 209 -7.76 -12.81 -0.73
C GLY A 209 -6.90 -13.85 -0.06
N GLY A 210 -6.79 -15.02 -0.69
CA GLY A 210 -6.02 -16.15 -0.22
C GLY A 210 -6.90 -17.27 0.35
N PRO A 211 -6.35 -18.48 0.51
CA PRO A 211 -7.07 -19.62 1.03
C PRO A 211 -7.60 -19.37 2.44
N GLY A 212 -6.78 -18.82 3.35
CA GLY A 212 -7.17 -18.48 4.71
C GLY A 212 -8.26 -17.40 4.77
N TRP A 213 -8.25 -16.43 3.84
CA TRP A 213 -9.31 -15.43 3.75
C TRP A 213 -10.65 -16.07 3.38
N LYS A 214 -10.64 -16.97 2.39
CA LYS A 214 -11.84 -17.67 1.93
C LYS A 214 -12.46 -18.51 3.05
N ALA A 215 -11.66 -19.19 3.86
CA ALA A 215 -12.14 -20.02 4.97
C ALA A 215 -12.88 -19.19 6.05
N LEU A 216 -12.56 -17.90 6.17
CA LEU A 216 -13.12 -17.01 7.19
C LEU A 216 -14.35 -16.21 6.74
N LEU A 217 -14.72 -16.22 5.45
CA LEU A 217 -15.81 -15.38 4.90
C LEU A 217 -17.10 -15.48 5.70
N THR A 218 -17.56 -16.69 6.01
CA THR A 218 -18.81 -16.92 6.79
C THR A 218 -18.73 -16.31 8.18
N LYS A 219 -17.57 -16.44 8.86
CA LYS A 219 -17.36 -15.86 10.19
C LYS A 219 -17.31 -14.33 10.16
N MET A 220 -16.80 -13.76 9.07
CA MET A 220 -16.79 -12.32 8.85
C MET A 220 -18.14 -11.76 8.41
N GLY A 221 -19.11 -12.62 8.11
CA GLY A 221 -20.43 -12.20 7.61
C GLY A 221 -20.39 -11.72 6.14
N ILE A 222 -19.39 -12.13 5.38
CA ILE A 222 -19.26 -11.81 3.95
C ILE A 222 -19.87 -12.99 3.17
N PRO A 223 -20.99 -12.79 2.46
CA PRO A 223 -21.58 -13.87 1.67
C PRO A 223 -20.74 -14.20 0.44
N ASP A 224 -20.69 -15.48 0.07
CA ASP A 224 -20.19 -15.87 -1.26
C ASP A 224 -21.09 -15.28 -2.35
N ALA A 225 -20.49 -14.89 -3.46
CA ALA A 225 -21.26 -14.51 -4.63
C ALA A 225 -22.05 -15.73 -5.16
N PRO A 226 -23.28 -15.54 -5.63
CA PRO A 226 -24.09 -16.62 -6.20
C PRO A 226 -23.51 -17.26 -7.45
#